data_89dab85d8de6b6e0216a3c6ab6bf2d8a
#
_entry.id   89dab85d8de6b6e0216a3c6ab6bf2d8a
#
_cell.length_a   1.000
_cell.length_b   1.000
_cell.length_c   1.000
_cell.angle_alpha   90.00
_cell.angle_beta   90.00
_cell.angle_gamma   90.00
#
_symmetry.space_group_name_H-M   'P 1'
#
loop_
_entity.id
_entity.type
_entity.pdbx_description
1 polymer ?
#
loop_
_entity_poly.entity_id
_entity_poly.type
_entity_poly.pdbx_seq_one_letter_code
_entity_poly.pdbx_strand_id
1 'polypeptide(L)'
;MSDEEVAVFLEEQRVVICATNGPHGWPHLMPLWYVVRDGDVWAWTYAKSQKVRNLDRDRRGTLQLETGDEYQELRGVMIEADATIHRDHELIVEFGVELMRRYAAGATGPEVMDAVRTQAAKRVALQFVARRVASWDHRKLGGVY
;
A
#
# COMPACT_ATOMS: atom_id res chain seq x y z
N MET A 1 12.34 9.62 11.06
CA MET A 1 11.02 10.19 11.43
C MET A 1 10.53 9.53 12.71
N SER A 2 9.80 10.25 13.55
CA SER A 2 9.05 9.65 14.67
C SER A 2 7.86 8.81 14.15
N ASP A 3 7.21 8.02 15.01
CA ASP A 3 6.04 7.25 14.62
C ASP A 3 4.88 8.14 14.14
N GLU A 4 4.69 9.29 14.77
CA GLU A 4 3.70 10.29 14.33
C GLU A 4 4.03 10.87 12.96
N GLU A 5 5.29 11.18 12.69
CA GLU A 5 5.74 11.66 11.38
C GLU A 5 5.60 10.59 10.29
N VAL A 6 5.83 9.32 10.61
CA VAL A 6 5.58 8.19 9.72
C VAL A 6 4.10 8.09 9.39
N ALA A 7 3.20 8.17 10.39
CA ALA A 7 1.77 8.13 10.17
C ALA A 7 1.28 9.26 9.25
N VAL A 8 1.74 10.49 9.49
CA VAL A 8 1.44 11.65 8.63
C VAL A 8 1.96 11.42 7.23
N PHE A 9 3.20 10.94 7.08
CA PHE A 9 3.80 10.68 5.78
C PHE A 9 3.02 9.64 4.97
N LEU A 10 2.55 8.56 5.61
CA LEU A 10 1.71 7.55 4.98
C LEU A 10 0.37 8.12 4.47
N GLU A 11 -0.20 9.11 5.17
CA GLU A 11 -1.43 9.78 4.72
C GLU A 11 -1.18 10.76 3.57
N GLU A 12 -0.01 11.42 3.55
CA GLU A 12 0.36 12.37 2.50
C GLU A 12 0.63 11.68 1.15
N GLN A 13 1.25 10.49 1.17
CA GLN A 13 1.66 9.81 -0.04
C GLN A 13 0.50 9.09 -0.72
N ARG A 14 0.61 8.89 -2.04
CA ARG A 14 -0.48 8.36 -2.87
C ARG A 14 -0.18 6.99 -3.47
N VAL A 15 1.07 6.60 -3.53
CA VAL A 15 1.51 5.35 -4.14
C VAL A 15 2.50 4.66 -3.22
N VAL A 16 2.29 3.37 -3.02
CA VAL A 16 3.23 2.49 -2.34
C VAL A 16 3.82 1.49 -3.34
N ILE A 17 5.12 1.31 -3.33
CA ILE A 17 5.76 0.19 -4.04
C ILE A 17 5.69 -1.05 -3.14
N CYS A 18 5.12 -2.11 -3.67
CA CYS A 18 5.01 -3.39 -2.99
C CYS A 18 5.97 -4.40 -3.62
N ALA A 19 6.93 -4.86 -2.85
CA ALA A 19 7.85 -5.95 -3.22
C ALA A 19 7.39 -7.26 -2.59
N THR A 20 7.32 -8.30 -3.41
CA THR A 20 6.99 -9.68 -2.98
C THR A 20 8.02 -10.66 -3.52
N ASN A 21 8.23 -11.79 -2.85
CA ASN A 21 9.20 -12.80 -3.26
C ASN A 21 8.70 -13.57 -4.48
N GLY A 22 9.34 -13.35 -5.63
CA GLY A 22 9.02 -14.02 -6.88
C GLY A 22 9.45 -15.48 -6.93
N PRO A 23 8.90 -16.28 -7.87
CA PRO A 23 9.15 -17.73 -7.94
C PRO A 23 10.57 -18.11 -8.37
N HIS A 24 11.31 -17.15 -8.93
CA HIS A 24 12.66 -17.36 -9.46
C HIS A 24 13.77 -16.69 -8.63
N GLY A 25 13.45 -16.31 -7.38
CA GLY A 25 14.39 -15.63 -6.49
C GLY A 25 14.54 -14.13 -6.72
N TRP A 26 13.89 -13.58 -7.72
CA TRP A 26 13.83 -12.14 -7.95
C TRP A 26 12.64 -11.50 -7.23
N PRO A 27 12.82 -10.35 -6.55
CA PRO A 27 11.70 -9.62 -6.00
C PRO A 27 10.81 -9.07 -7.13
N HIS A 28 9.50 -9.23 -6.97
CA HIS A 28 8.50 -8.68 -7.87
C HIS A 28 7.99 -7.37 -7.28
N LEU A 29 8.19 -6.24 -7.95
CA LEU A 29 7.83 -4.90 -7.50
C LEU A 29 6.69 -4.34 -8.33
N MET A 30 5.65 -3.82 -7.66
CA MET A 30 4.53 -3.16 -8.32
C MET A 30 4.03 -1.98 -7.49
N PRO A 31 3.68 -0.85 -8.13
CA PRO A 31 3.01 0.26 -7.46
C PRO A 31 1.55 -0.07 -7.15
N LEU A 32 1.07 0.39 -6.03
CA LEU A 32 -0.33 0.23 -5.58
C LEU A 32 -0.87 1.54 -5.02
N TRP A 33 -2.15 1.77 -5.22
CA TRP A 33 -2.94 2.66 -4.38
C TRP A 33 -3.27 1.96 -3.07
N TYR A 34 -3.34 2.71 -1.99
CA TYR A 34 -3.52 2.16 -0.65
C TYR A 34 -4.31 3.11 0.26
N VAL A 35 -4.79 2.58 1.36
CA VAL A 35 -5.27 3.33 2.51
C VAL A 35 -4.60 2.82 3.78
N VAL A 36 -4.62 3.62 4.84
CA VAL A 36 -4.19 3.18 6.17
C VAL A 36 -5.42 2.91 7.01
N ARG A 37 -5.52 1.70 7.57
CA ARG A 37 -6.58 1.28 8.50
C ARG A 37 -5.93 0.72 9.76
N ASP A 38 -6.24 1.30 10.91
CA ASP A 38 -5.73 0.84 12.22
C ASP A 38 -4.19 0.71 12.27
N GLY A 39 -3.49 1.57 11.54
CA GLY A 39 -2.04 1.56 11.44
C GLY A 39 -1.45 0.63 10.38
N ASP A 40 -2.24 -0.24 9.78
CA ASP A 40 -1.81 -1.13 8.70
C ASP A 40 -2.05 -0.49 7.32
N VAL A 41 -1.16 -0.79 6.39
CA VAL A 41 -1.35 -0.42 4.97
C VAL A 41 -2.24 -1.46 4.30
N TRP A 42 -3.31 -0.99 3.67
CA TRP A 42 -4.23 -1.83 2.92
C TRP A 42 -4.25 -1.43 1.45
N ALA A 43 -4.26 -2.41 0.58
CA ALA A 43 -4.38 -2.23 -0.87
C ALA A 43 -5.30 -3.29 -1.46
N TRP A 44 -5.73 -3.12 -2.70
CA TRP A 44 -6.38 -4.20 -3.44
C TRP A 44 -5.66 -4.48 -4.75
N THR A 45 -5.82 -5.68 -5.26
CA THR A 45 -5.19 -6.10 -6.50
C THR A 45 -6.00 -7.22 -7.15
N TYR A 46 -5.74 -7.49 -8.42
CA TYR A 46 -6.37 -8.62 -9.09
C TYR A 46 -6.02 -9.94 -8.37
N ALA A 47 -7.05 -10.74 -8.11
CA ALA A 47 -6.91 -12.02 -7.41
C ALA A 47 -5.93 -12.99 -8.12
N LYS A 48 -5.79 -12.88 -9.44
CA LYS A 48 -4.90 -13.70 -10.27
C LYS A 48 -3.53 -13.07 -10.53
N SER A 49 -3.21 -11.95 -9.87
CA SER A 49 -1.93 -11.26 -10.08
C SER A 49 -0.74 -12.06 -9.55
N GLN A 50 0.46 -11.77 -10.10
CA GLN A 50 1.70 -12.43 -9.65
C GLN A 50 1.99 -12.16 -8.17
N LYS A 51 1.71 -10.96 -7.67
CA LYS A 51 1.93 -10.63 -6.26
C LYS A 51 1.05 -11.45 -5.31
N VAL A 52 -0.21 -11.74 -5.68
CA VAL A 52 -1.08 -12.63 -4.88
C VAL A 52 -0.53 -14.04 -4.84
N ARG A 53 -0.09 -14.59 -5.97
CA ARG A 53 0.56 -15.91 -6.01
C ARG A 53 1.84 -15.95 -5.17
N ASN A 54 2.62 -14.88 -5.20
CA ASN A 54 3.82 -14.76 -4.38
C ASN A 54 3.46 -14.74 -2.89
N LEU A 55 2.46 -13.95 -2.49
CA LEU A 55 2.03 -13.82 -1.10
C LEU A 55 1.30 -15.08 -0.57
N ASP A 56 0.62 -15.83 -1.42
CA ASP A 56 0.07 -17.14 -1.06
C ASP A 56 1.18 -18.14 -0.69
N ARG A 57 2.31 -18.06 -1.36
CA ARG A 57 3.47 -18.93 -1.11
C ARG A 57 4.34 -18.43 0.04
N ASP A 58 4.57 -17.13 0.10
CA ASP A 58 5.37 -16.46 1.13
C ASP A 58 4.72 -15.10 1.43
N ARG A 59 4.08 -15.01 2.60
CA ARG A 59 3.32 -13.82 2.99
C ARG A 59 4.17 -12.59 3.29
N ARG A 60 5.48 -12.69 3.30
CA ARG A 60 6.37 -11.56 3.54
C ARG A 60 6.37 -10.62 2.35
N GLY A 61 6.18 -9.35 2.64
CA GLY A 61 6.27 -8.27 1.67
C GLY A 61 7.02 -7.08 2.24
N THR A 62 7.61 -6.29 1.37
CA THR A 62 8.21 -5.02 1.75
C THR A 62 7.50 -3.90 1.00
N LEU A 63 7.09 -2.90 1.74
CA LEU A 63 6.47 -1.70 1.19
C LEU A 63 7.47 -0.55 1.24
N GLN A 64 7.50 0.27 0.20
CA GLN A 64 8.30 1.50 0.18
C GLN A 64 7.48 2.66 -0.37
N LEU A 65 7.58 3.77 0.33
CA LEU A 65 7.08 5.07 -0.09
C LEU A 65 8.23 6.04 -0.01
N GLU A 66 8.33 6.94 -0.98
CA GLU A 66 9.38 7.94 -0.97
C GLU A 66 8.93 9.19 -1.71
N THR A 67 9.57 10.32 -1.43
CA THR A 67 9.38 11.60 -2.11
C THR A 67 10.62 12.47 -1.98
N GLY A 68 10.71 13.47 -2.85
CA GLY A 68 11.82 14.41 -2.96
C GLY A 68 12.65 14.12 -4.22
N ASP A 69 13.02 15.17 -4.93
CA ASP A 69 13.86 15.08 -6.14
C ASP A 69 15.33 15.36 -5.82
N GLU A 70 15.56 16.29 -4.89
CA GLU A 70 16.91 16.66 -4.45
C GLU A 70 17.31 15.89 -3.20
N TYR A 71 18.60 15.57 -3.07
CA TYR A 71 19.12 14.74 -1.97
C TYR A 71 18.70 15.24 -0.57
N GLN A 72 18.73 16.55 -0.35
CA GLN A 72 18.34 17.17 0.92
C GLN A 72 16.84 17.15 1.21
N GLU A 73 16.01 16.77 0.22
CA GLU A 73 14.55 16.70 0.33
C GLU A 73 14.03 15.26 0.49
N LEU A 74 14.91 14.28 0.28
CA LEU A 74 14.52 12.88 0.29
C LEU A 74 13.89 12.48 1.62
N ARG A 75 12.69 11.95 1.55
CA ARG A 75 11.97 11.34 2.68
C ARG A 75 11.40 10.01 2.25
N GLY A 76 11.36 9.08 3.16
CA GLY A 76 10.69 7.83 2.86
C GLY A 76 10.46 6.93 4.06
N VAL A 77 9.67 5.91 3.80
CA VAL A 77 9.33 4.85 4.75
C VAL A 77 9.44 3.51 4.04
N MET A 78 10.12 2.57 4.67
CA MET A 78 10.14 1.17 4.28
C MET A 78 9.49 0.34 5.39
N ILE A 79 8.57 -0.55 5.02
CA ILE A 79 7.84 -1.41 5.95
C ILE A 79 8.05 -2.87 5.54
N GLU A 80 8.72 -3.64 6.39
CA GLU A 80 8.70 -5.10 6.31
C GLU A 80 7.42 -5.60 6.96
N ALA A 81 6.61 -6.37 6.24
CA ALA A 81 5.28 -6.75 6.68
C ALA A 81 4.92 -8.21 6.36
N ASP A 82 4.00 -8.76 7.15
CA ASP A 82 3.28 -9.96 6.80
C ASP A 82 1.94 -9.58 6.14
N ALA A 83 1.69 -10.05 4.93
CA ALA A 83 0.45 -9.83 4.23
C ALA A 83 -0.63 -10.83 4.63
N THR A 84 -1.83 -10.34 4.86
CA THR A 84 -3.06 -11.14 4.93
C THR A 84 -3.88 -10.87 3.68
N ILE A 85 -4.29 -11.93 2.99
CA ILE A 85 -5.10 -11.83 1.79
C ILE A 85 -6.56 -12.06 2.17
N HIS A 86 -7.38 -11.03 2.04
CA HIS A 86 -8.81 -11.08 2.30
C HIS A 86 -9.56 -11.34 1.00
N ARG A 87 -10.41 -12.39 1.00
CA ARG A 87 -11.19 -12.83 -0.16
C ARG A 87 -12.70 -12.69 0.03
N ASP A 88 -13.13 -12.15 1.17
CA ASP A 88 -14.54 -11.85 1.41
C ASP A 88 -15.01 -10.71 0.51
N HIS A 89 -16.05 -10.95 -0.30
CA HIS A 89 -16.51 -10.01 -1.30
C HIS A 89 -17.02 -8.70 -0.70
N GLU A 90 -17.79 -8.74 0.39
CA GLU A 90 -18.34 -7.52 1.00
C GLU A 90 -17.25 -6.67 1.65
N LEU A 91 -16.26 -7.30 2.28
CA LEU A 91 -15.06 -6.59 2.78
C LEU A 91 -14.30 -5.90 1.63
N ILE A 92 -14.13 -6.58 0.50
CA ILE A 92 -13.44 -6.02 -0.66
C ILE A 92 -14.22 -4.86 -1.27
N VAL A 93 -15.56 -4.94 -1.31
CA VAL A 93 -16.43 -3.85 -1.75
C VAL A 93 -16.30 -2.64 -0.82
N GLU A 94 -16.41 -2.85 0.49
CA GLU A 94 -16.25 -1.80 1.50
C GLU A 94 -14.90 -1.10 1.36
N PHE A 95 -13.82 -1.87 1.23
CA PHE A 95 -12.49 -1.36 1.01
C PHE A 95 -12.38 -0.58 -0.32
N GLY A 96 -12.97 -1.07 -1.39
CA GLY A 96 -13.01 -0.40 -2.68
C GLY A 96 -13.69 0.96 -2.63
N VAL A 97 -14.76 1.11 -1.85
CA VAL A 97 -15.42 2.40 -1.61
C VAL A 97 -14.48 3.38 -0.89
N GLU A 98 -13.78 2.90 0.14
CA GLU A 98 -12.81 3.72 0.87
C GLU A 98 -11.66 4.18 -0.04
N LEU A 99 -11.15 3.28 -0.87
CA LEU A 99 -10.11 3.60 -1.84
C LEU A 99 -10.59 4.66 -2.84
N MET A 100 -11.83 4.55 -3.34
CA MET A 100 -12.42 5.55 -4.24
C MET A 100 -12.56 6.92 -3.56
N ARG A 101 -12.96 6.96 -2.31
CA ARG A 101 -13.04 8.24 -1.55
C ARG A 101 -11.70 8.94 -1.46
N ARG A 102 -10.61 8.18 -1.29
CA ARG A 102 -9.25 8.74 -1.22
C ARG A 102 -8.72 9.23 -2.56
N TYR A 103 -8.98 8.51 -3.66
CA TYR A 103 -8.34 8.74 -4.95
C TYR A 103 -9.23 9.37 -6.02
N ALA A 104 -10.53 9.25 -5.89
CA ALA A 104 -11.52 9.80 -6.82
C ALA A 104 -12.49 10.74 -6.06
N ALA A 105 -11.96 11.85 -5.56
CA ALA A 105 -12.75 12.84 -4.80
C ALA A 105 -13.97 13.29 -5.61
N GLY A 106 -15.18 13.23 -4.99
CA GLY A 106 -16.44 13.61 -5.61
C GLY A 106 -17.14 12.48 -6.38
N ALA A 107 -16.52 11.32 -6.56
CA ALA A 107 -17.19 10.16 -7.13
C ALA A 107 -18.14 9.53 -6.08
N THR A 108 -19.41 9.89 -6.14
CA THR A 108 -20.46 9.38 -5.25
C THR A 108 -21.70 8.98 -6.07
N GLY A 109 -22.46 8.01 -5.56
CA GLY A 109 -23.73 7.60 -6.16
C GLY A 109 -23.77 6.14 -6.55
N PRO A 110 -24.95 5.65 -7.02
CA PRO A 110 -25.19 4.23 -7.36
C PRO A 110 -24.24 3.69 -8.43
N GLU A 111 -23.89 4.49 -9.42
CA GLU A 111 -22.97 4.10 -10.51
C GLU A 111 -21.57 3.78 -10.00
N VAL A 112 -21.08 4.54 -9.02
CA VAL A 112 -19.79 4.30 -8.38
C VAL A 112 -19.82 2.99 -7.59
N MET A 113 -20.90 2.74 -6.87
CA MET A 113 -21.09 1.49 -6.13
C MET A 113 -21.10 0.27 -7.06
N ASP A 114 -21.80 0.35 -8.19
CA ASP A 114 -21.84 -0.72 -9.20
C ASP A 114 -20.45 -0.96 -9.80
N ALA A 115 -19.73 0.10 -10.11
CA ALA A 115 -18.36 0.02 -10.60
C ALA A 115 -17.41 -0.63 -9.56
N VAL A 116 -17.52 -0.24 -8.30
CA VAL A 116 -16.73 -0.84 -7.20
C VAL A 116 -17.07 -2.32 -7.04
N ARG A 117 -18.35 -2.71 -7.04
CA ARG A 117 -18.78 -4.13 -6.94
C ARG A 117 -18.24 -4.95 -8.11
N THR A 118 -18.29 -4.43 -9.32
CA THR A 118 -17.74 -5.08 -10.51
C THR A 118 -16.23 -5.28 -10.40
N GLN A 119 -15.51 -4.29 -9.91
CA GLN A 119 -14.08 -4.38 -9.70
C GLN A 119 -13.73 -5.34 -8.55
N ALA A 120 -14.46 -5.29 -7.46
CA ALA A 120 -14.26 -6.14 -6.28
C ALA A 120 -14.38 -7.63 -6.60
N ALA A 121 -15.28 -8.01 -7.54
CA ALA A 121 -15.46 -9.39 -7.97
C ALA A 121 -14.18 -10.04 -8.55
N LYS A 122 -13.23 -9.23 -9.00
CA LYS A 122 -11.96 -9.68 -9.61
C LYS A 122 -10.76 -9.49 -8.69
N ARG A 123 -10.97 -8.97 -7.48
CA ARG A 123 -9.89 -8.51 -6.60
C ARG A 123 -9.88 -9.24 -5.26
N VAL A 124 -8.77 -9.09 -4.59
CA VAL A 124 -8.57 -9.38 -3.17
C VAL A 124 -8.11 -8.10 -2.48
N ALA A 125 -8.37 -8.00 -1.19
CA ALA A 125 -7.77 -6.96 -0.36
C ALA A 125 -6.53 -7.54 0.33
N LEU A 126 -5.46 -6.74 0.38
CA LEU A 126 -4.20 -7.07 1.02
C LEU A 126 -4.06 -6.17 2.24
N GLN A 127 -3.91 -6.77 3.41
CA GLN A 127 -3.55 -6.10 4.65
C GLN A 127 -2.09 -6.40 4.96
N PHE A 128 -1.27 -5.39 5.11
CA PHE A 128 0.14 -5.50 5.44
C PHE A 128 0.34 -5.14 6.91
N VAL A 129 0.51 -6.17 7.74
CA VAL A 129 0.78 -6.02 9.18
C VAL A 129 2.27 -5.79 9.37
N ALA A 130 2.64 -4.59 9.80
CA ALA A 130 4.03 -4.19 9.95
C ALA A 130 4.79 -5.04 10.98
N ARG A 131 6.00 -5.47 10.63
CA ARG A 131 6.96 -6.15 11.52
C ARG A 131 8.13 -5.25 11.86
N ARG A 132 8.56 -4.46 10.92
CA ARG A 132 9.64 -3.51 11.08
C ARG A 132 9.39 -2.31 10.17
N VAL A 133 9.64 -1.13 10.71
CA VAL A 133 9.56 0.13 9.98
C VAL A 133 10.93 0.80 10.01
N ALA A 134 11.41 1.22 8.85
CA ALA A 134 12.56 2.10 8.71
C ALA A 134 12.11 3.39 8.01
N SER A 135 12.59 4.53 8.47
CA SER A 135 12.23 5.81 7.88
C SER A 135 13.43 6.75 7.81
N TRP A 136 13.42 7.65 6.84
CA TRP A 136 14.43 8.69 6.67
C TRP A 136 13.80 10.03 6.32
N ASP A 137 14.47 11.10 6.70
CA ASP A 137 14.10 12.47 6.36
C ASP A 137 15.38 13.32 6.31
N HIS A 138 15.91 13.50 5.11
CA HIS A 138 17.17 14.22 4.87
C HIS A 138 17.06 15.70 5.18
N ARG A 139 15.87 16.27 5.24
CA ARG A 139 15.67 17.66 5.66
C ARG A 139 16.16 17.91 7.09
N LYS A 140 16.23 16.85 7.91
CA LYS A 140 16.71 16.89 9.29
C LYS A 140 18.23 16.84 9.41
N LEU A 141 18.95 16.54 8.33
CA LEU A 141 20.43 16.41 8.35
C LEU A 141 21.15 17.76 8.33
N GLY A 142 20.43 18.88 8.11
CA GLY A 142 21.02 20.21 8.17
C GLY A 142 22.13 20.46 7.13
N GLY A 143 22.15 19.71 6.03
CA GLY A 143 23.18 19.82 4.98
C GLY A 143 24.51 19.11 5.31
N VAL A 144 24.57 18.32 6.37
CA VAL A 144 25.72 17.46 6.70
C VAL A 144 25.45 16.05 6.16
N TYR A 145 26.23 15.63 5.15
CA TYR A 145 26.11 14.33 4.47
C TYR A 145 27.42 13.58 4.50
#